data_7118b9ddbde97da77f5dd598a8c94a9c
#
_entry.id   7118b9ddbde97da77f5dd598a8c94a9c
#
_cell.length_a   1.000
_cell.length_b   1.000
_cell.length_c   1.000
_cell.angle_alpha   90.00
_cell.angle_beta   90.00
_cell.angle_gamma   90.00
#
_symmetry.space_group_name_H-M   'P 1'
#
loop_
_entity.id
_entity.type
_entity.pdbx_description
1 polymer ?
#
loop_
_entity_poly.entity_id
_entity_poly.type
_entity_poly.pdbx_seq_one_letter_code
_entity_poly.pdbx_strand_id
1 'polypeptide(L)'
;MIDRYCRPEMAAVWADERRLALWLEVELAATRARESRGEVPAGTVERIRSCTRIDLPRMLAIEAEVHHDVIAFLSMVAETAGDDARHLHTGMTSSDLVDTALACQIQEAGRVLVAEIHRLRHACWTLAQKHKHTAMVGRSHGVHAEPITFGLKVLIWSEELGRGLDRLQTALMGCAVGKYSGAMGTLAHLDAAIEDDALEALGLEPEPIANQVVQRDRHAALLCAIAVDRKSTR
;
A
#
# COMPACT_ATOMS: atom_id res chain seq x y z
N MET A 1 6.34 -10.71 -10.54
CA MET A 1 7.36 -9.67 -10.88
C MET A 1 8.59 -10.39 -11.45
N ILE A 2 9.46 -9.73 -12.26
CA ILE A 2 10.70 -10.36 -12.75
C ILE A 2 11.78 -10.14 -11.69
N ASP A 3 12.21 -11.19 -11.00
CA ASP A 3 13.06 -11.12 -9.81
C ASP A 3 14.35 -10.31 -10.00
N ARG A 4 15.04 -10.47 -11.14
CA ARG A 4 16.28 -9.73 -11.44
C ARG A 4 16.12 -8.21 -11.57
N TYR A 5 14.88 -7.72 -11.66
CA TYR A 5 14.56 -6.28 -11.77
C TYR A 5 13.85 -5.74 -10.53
N CYS A 6 13.71 -6.56 -9.51
CA CYS A 6 13.04 -6.18 -8.28
C CYS A 6 14.02 -6.22 -7.10
N ARG A 7 13.99 -5.20 -6.27
CA ARG A 7 14.72 -5.20 -5.01
C ARG A 7 13.98 -6.08 -4.00
N PRO A 8 14.71 -6.81 -3.15
CA PRO A 8 14.10 -7.73 -2.17
C PRO A 8 13.03 -7.07 -1.29
N GLU A 9 13.25 -5.84 -0.85
CA GLU A 9 12.33 -5.10 0.01
C GLU A 9 10.99 -4.81 -0.70
N MET A 10 11.04 -4.47 -1.98
CA MET A 10 9.84 -4.24 -2.78
C MET A 10 9.17 -5.56 -3.18
N ALA A 11 9.96 -6.60 -3.50
CA ALA A 11 9.44 -7.93 -3.79
C ALA A 11 8.65 -8.50 -2.60
N ALA A 12 9.15 -8.29 -1.38
CA ALA A 12 8.48 -8.74 -0.16
C ALA A 12 7.10 -8.09 0.05
N VAL A 13 6.95 -6.80 -0.26
CA VAL A 13 5.66 -6.10 -0.18
C VAL A 13 4.62 -6.71 -1.14
N TRP A 14 5.04 -7.11 -2.34
CA TRP A 14 4.16 -7.62 -3.40
C TRP A 14 4.13 -9.16 -3.49
N ALA A 15 4.69 -9.86 -2.51
CA ALA A 15 4.58 -11.31 -2.41
C ALA A 15 3.13 -11.74 -2.09
N ASP A 16 2.70 -12.87 -2.64
CA ASP A 16 1.36 -13.40 -2.38
C ASP A 16 1.13 -13.70 -0.89
N GLU A 17 2.14 -14.22 -0.20
CA GLU A 17 2.07 -14.46 1.24
C GLU A 17 1.86 -13.16 2.03
N ARG A 18 2.50 -12.04 1.60
CA ARG A 18 2.27 -10.73 2.24
C ARG A 18 0.87 -10.23 1.98
N ARG A 19 0.37 -10.37 0.76
CA ARG A 19 -1.01 -10.02 0.40
C ARG A 19 -2.02 -10.76 1.27
N LEU A 20 -1.87 -12.07 1.41
CA LEU A 20 -2.76 -12.89 2.25
C LEU A 20 -2.63 -12.57 3.74
N ALA A 21 -1.42 -12.24 4.21
CA ALA A 21 -1.23 -11.77 5.58
C ALA A 21 -1.97 -10.44 5.83
N LEU A 22 -1.95 -9.51 4.88
CA LEU A 22 -2.73 -8.28 4.97
C LEU A 22 -4.24 -8.54 4.89
N TRP A 23 -4.68 -9.50 4.10
CA TRP A 23 -6.08 -9.93 4.12
C TRP A 23 -6.50 -10.39 5.52
N LEU A 24 -5.67 -11.17 6.20
CA LEU A 24 -5.93 -11.57 7.58
C LEU A 24 -5.99 -10.35 8.51
N GLU A 25 -5.05 -9.40 8.40
CA GLU A 25 -5.06 -8.19 9.23
C GLU A 25 -6.33 -7.35 9.03
N VAL A 26 -6.80 -7.21 7.79
CA VAL A 26 -8.06 -6.49 7.47
C VAL A 26 -9.26 -7.19 8.10
N GLU A 27 -9.37 -8.50 7.97
CA GLU A 27 -10.43 -9.30 8.61
C GLU A 27 -10.41 -9.18 10.14
N LEU A 28 -9.22 -9.27 10.72
CA LEU A 28 -9.03 -9.16 12.16
C LEU A 28 -9.31 -7.74 12.68
N ALA A 29 -9.04 -6.69 11.89
CA ALA A 29 -9.35 -5.31 12.27
C ALA A 29 -10.88 -5.11 12.43
N ALA A 30 -11.69 -5.53 11.46
CA ALA A 30 -13.15 -5.49 11.55
C ALA A 30 -13.68 -6.36 12.69
N THR A 31 -13.13 -7.57 12.84
CA THR A 31 -13.54 -8.48 13.93
C THR A 31 -13.20 -7.90 15.30
N ARG A 32 -12.05 -7.22 15.46
CA ARG A 32 -11.63 -6.54 16.70
C ARG A 32 -12.55 -5.37 17.03
N ALA A 33 -12.93 -4.54 16.06
CA ALA A 33 -13.86 -3.45 16.25
C ALA A 33 -15.23 -3.96 16.74
N ARG A 34 -15.70 -5.10 16.26
CA ARG A 34 -16.92 -5.78 16.70
C ARG A 34 -16.75 -6.46 18.07
N GLU A 35 -15.58 -7.04 18.34
CA GLU A 35 -15.24 -7.63 19.63
C GLU A 35 -15.25 -6.58 20.76
N SER A 36 -14.70 -5.38 20.50
CA SER A 36 -14.71 -4.27 21.46
C SER A 36 -16.11 -3.77 21.82
N ARG A 37 -17.08 -3.99 20.91
CA ARG A 37 -18.50 -3.67 21.09
C ARG A 37 -19.34 -4.81 21.66
N GLY A 38 -18.72 -5.97 21.92
CA GLY A 38 -19.41 -7.15 22.48
C GLY A 38 -20.23 -7.94 21.45
N GLU A 39 -20.11 -7.66 20.15
CA GLU A 39 -20.76 -8.40 19.07
C GLU A 39 -20.07 -9.75 18.78
N VAL A 40 -18.81 -9.83 19.14
CA VAL A 40 -17.95 -11.01 19.02
C VAL A 40 -17.42 -11.37 20.39
N PRO A 41 -17.36 -12.66 20.76
CA PRO A 41 -16.83 -13.08 22.07
C PRO A 41 -15.39 -12.61 22.31
N ALA A 42 -15.10 -12.15 23.52
CA ALA A 42 -13.77 -11.68 23.88
C ALA A 42 -12.68 -12.73 23.64
N GLY A 43 -11.53 -12.29 23.10
CA GLY A 43 -10.38 -13.13 22.78
C GLY A 43 -10.49 -13.88 21.45
N THR A 44 -11.56 -13.72 20.68
CA THR A 44 -11.74 -14.36 19.36
C THR A 44 -10.64 -13.95 18.38
N VAL A 45 -10.35 -12.65 18.30
CA VAL A 45 -9.30 -12.13 17.40
C VAL A 45 -7.94 -12.76 17.72
N GLU A 46 -7.60 -12.86 18.97
CA GLU A 46 -6.30 -13.39 19.38
C GLU A 46 -6.22 -14.91 19.15
N ARG A 47 -7.31 -15.66 19.35
CA ARG A 47 -7.36 -17.08 19.00
C ARG A 47 -7.19 -17.30 17.51
N ILE A 48 -7.95 -16.56 16.66
CA ILE A 48 -7.78 -16.65 15.20
C ILE A 48 -6.34 -16.33 14.80
N ARG A 49 -5.78 -15.21 15.28
CA ARG A 49 -4.41 -14.80 14.99
C ARG A 49 -3.37 -15.86 15.36
N SER A 50 -3.50 -16.46 16.54
CA SER A 50 -2.53 -17.45 17.04
C SER A 50 -2.59 -18.79 16.31
N CYS A 51 -3.76 -19.18 15.81
CA CYS A 51 -3.97 -20.46 15.13
C CYS A 51 -3.73 -20.36 13.61
N THR A 52 -3.98 -19.21 13.00
CA THR A 52 -3.93 -19.05 11.54
C THR A 52 -2.49 -19.10 11.02
N ARG A 53 -2.27 -19.92 10.02
CA ARG A 53 -1.05 -19.95 9.21
C ARG A 53 -1.43 -19.73 7.75
N ILE A 54 -0.77 -18.78 7.11
CA ILE A 54 -0.95 -18.53 5.67
C ILE A 54 -0.30 -19.68 4.89
N ASP A 55 -1.12 -20.41 4.16
CA ASP A 55 -0.72 -21.52 3.29
C ASP A 55 -1.19 -21.23 1.86
N LEU A 56 -0.34 -20.56 1.08
CA LEU A 56 -0.66 -20.19 -0.30
C LEU A 56 -1.00 -21.41 -1.18
N PRO A 57 -0.24 -22.52 -1.17
CA PRO A 57 -0.60 -23.72 -1.91
C PRO A 57 -1.99 -24.26 -1.55
N ARG A 58 -2.35 -24.25 -0.27
CA ARG A 58 -3.68 -24.70 0.17
C ARG A 58 -4.79 -23.77 -0.30
N MET A 59 -4.58 -22.46 -0.16
CA MET A 59 -5.53 -21.44 -0.65
C MET A 59 -5.79 -21.62 -2.15
N LEU A 60 -4.72 -21.76 -2.97
CA LEU A 60 -4.85 -21.96 -4.42
C LEU A 60 -5.57 -23.27 -4.78
N ALA A 61 -5.36 -24.34 -4.01
CA ALA A 61 -6.09 -25.60 -4.21
C ALA A 61 -7.60 -25.42 -3.96
N ILE A 62 -7.98 -24.70 -2.91
CA ILE A 62 -9.40 -24.39 -2.64
C ILE A 62 -9.97 -23.48 -3.72
N GLU A 63 -9.21 -22.44 -4.15
CA GLU A 63 -9.66 -21.52 -5.20
C GLU A 63 -9.96 -22.23 -6.52
N ALA A 64 -9.17 -23.25 -6.88
CA ALA A 64 -9.39 -24.04 -8.08
C ALA A 64 -10.75 -24.79 -8.06
N GLU A 65 -11.29 -25.06 -6.87
CA GLU A 65 -12.60 -25.71 -6.69
C GLU A 65 -13.73 -24.70 -6.59
N VAL A 66 -13.58 -23.63 -5.79
CA VAL A 66 -14.65 -22.69 -5.50
C VAL A 66 -14.71 -21.52 -6.48
N HIS A 67 -13.67 -21.30 -7.27
CA HIS A 67 -13.53 -20.21 -8.26
C HIS A 67 -13.75 -18.80 -7.67
N HIS A 68 -13.29 -18.62 -6.42
CA HIS A 68 -13.41 -17.33 -5.73
C HIS A 68 -12.28 -17.18 -4.70
N ASP A 69 -11.41 -16.20 -4.89
CA ASP A 69 -10.20 -15.97 -4.11
C ASP A 69 -10.47 -15.69 -2.62
N VAL A 70 -11.39 -14.78 -2.31
CA VAL A 70 -11.71 -14.42 -0.90
C VAL A 70 -12.38 -15.60 -0.19
N ILE A 71 -13.27 -16.35 -0.84
CA ILE A 71 -13.87 -17.56 -0.26
C ILE A 71 -12.79 -18.59 0.02
N ALA A 72 -11.85 -18.80 -0.92
CA ALA A 72 -10.74 -19.72 -0.75
C ALA A 72 -9.85 -19.34 0.44
N PHE A 73 -9.53 -18.06 0.56
CA PHE A 73 -8.76 -17.52 1.67
C PHE A 73 -9.47 -17.75 3.02
N LEU A 74 -10.74 -17.39 3.14
CA LEU A 74 -11.52 -17.58 4.37
C LEU A 74 -11.67 -19.06 4.73
N SER A 75 -11.84 -19.92 3.72
CA SER A 75 -11.89 -21.38 3.93
C SER A 75 -10.56 -21.91 4.46
N MET A 76 -9.44 -21.48 3.90
CA MET A 76 -8.10 -21.84 4.42
C MET A 76 -7.92 -21.38 5.88
N VAL A 77 -8.33 -20.15 6.21
CA VAL A 77 -8.28 -19.66 7.59
C VAL A 77 -9.17 -20.50 8.52
N ALA A 78 -10.36 -20.87 8.08
CA ALA A 78 -11.30 -21.67 8.86
C ALA A 78 -10.77 -23.09 9.18
N GLU A 79 -9.93 -23.68 8.32
CA GLU A 79 -9.30 -24.97 8.58
C GLU A 79 -8.43 -24.98 9.85
N THR A 80 -7.88 -23.83 10.22
CA THR A 80 -7.01 -23.69 11.40
C THR A 80 -7.66 -22.93 12.55
N ALA A 81 -8.51 -21.94 12.28
CA ALA A 81 -9.20 -21.15 13.29
C ALA A 81 -10.49 -21.83 13.84
N GLY A 82 -10.98 -22.86 13.14
CA GLY A 82 -12.17 -23.61 13.56
C GLY A 82 -13.41 -22.70 13.68
N ASP A 83 -14.21 -22.92 14.73
CA ASP A 83 -15.48 -22.23 14.94
C ASP A 83 -15.37 -20.69 15.06
N ASP A 84 -14.22 -20.18 15.47
CA ASP A 84 -13.99 -18.73 15.58
C ASP A 84 -13.99 -18.04 14.20
N ALA A 85 -13.65 -18.78 13.12
CA ALA A 85 -13.64 -18.23 11.75
C ALA A 85 -15.01 -17.72 11.28
N ARG A 86 -16.12 -18.18 11.86
CA ARG A 86 -17.48 -17.67 11.56
C ARG A 86 -17.67 -16.18 11.83
N HIS A 87 -16.79 -15.58 12.63
CA HIS A 87 -16.81 -14.14 12.94
C HIS A 87 -16.09 -13.27 11.91
N LEU A 88 -15.30 -13.89 11.02
CA LEU A 88 -14.66 -13.20 9.89
C LEU A 88 -15.69 -12.86 8.81
N HIS A 89 -15.37 -11.87 8.00
CA HIS A 89 -16.12 -11.42 6.80
C HIS A 89 -17.58 -11.06 7.05
N THR A 90 -18.00 -10.90 8.31
CA THR A 90 -19.39 -10.62 8.66
C THR A 90 -19.76 -9.19 8.24
N GLY A 91 -20.73 -9.06 7.36
CA GLY A 91 -21.22 -7.78 6.83
C GLY A 91 -20.34 -7.17 5.74
N MET A 92 -19.23 -7.79 5.41
CA MET A 92 -18.28 -7.33 4.41
C MET A 92 -18.61 -7.87 3.00
N THR A 93 -18.07 -7.19 2.00
CA THR A 93 -17.93 -7.72 0.64
C THR A 93 -16.45 -7.98 0.32
N SER A 94 -16.18 -8.81 -0.69
CA SER A 94 -14.79 -9.11 -1.08
C SER A 94 -13.94 -7.87 -1.33
N SER A 95 -14.52 -6.80 -1.89
CA SER A 95 -13.79 -5.56 -2.13
C SER A 95 -13.49 -4.75 -0.87
N ASP A 96 -14.24 -4.93 0.22
CA ASP A 96 -13.86 -4.35 1.52
C ASP A 96 -12.50 -4.92 1.97
N LEU A 97 -12.31 -6.22 1.77
CA LEU A 97 -11.06 -6.91 2.07
C LEU A 97 -9.95 -6.55 1.08
N VAL A 98 -10.20 -6.74 -0.21
CA VAL A 98 -9.17 -6.65 -1.26
C VAL A 98 -8.66 -5.22 -1.43
N ASP A 99 -9.56 -4.24 -1.49
CA ASP A 99 -9.18 -2.83 -1.70
C ASP A 99 -8.49 -2.24 -0.47
N THR A 100 -8.97 -2.57 0.74
CA THR A 100 -8.34 -2.12 1.99
C THR A 100 -6.95 -2.73 2.17
N ALA A 101 -6.78 -4.02 1.88
CA ALA A 101 -5.47 -4.66 1.90
C ALA A 101 -4.52 -4.10 0.83
N LEU A 102 -5.02 -3.77 -0.36
CA LEU A 102 -4.24 -3.10 -1.40
C LEU A 102 -3.77 -1.72 -0.93
N ALA A 103 -4.62 -0.96 -0.25
CA ALA A 103 -4.22 0.32 0.33
C ALA A 103 -3.06 0.14 1.32
N CYS A 104 -3.11 -0.86 2.20
CA CYS A 104 -2.00 -1.20 3.11
C CYS A 104 -0.71 -1.54 2.34
N GLN A 105 -0.79 -2.37 1.29
CA GLN A 105 0.38 -2.70 0.45
C GLN A 105 0.96 -1.46 -0.24
N ILE A 106 0.10 -0.57 -0.75
CA ILE A 106 0.52 0.70 -1.36
C ILE A 106 1.27 1.57 -0.34
N GLN A 107 0.79 1.66 0.90
CA GLN A 107 1.47 2.41 1.95
C GLN A 107 2.84 1.78 2.30
N GLU A 108 2.93 0.46 2.34
CA GLU A 108 4.21 -0.24 2.55
C GLU A 108 5.19 0.01 1.40
N ALA A 109 4.77 -0.15 0.16
CA ALA A 109 5.58 0.14 -1.03
C ALA A 109 6.01 1.61 -1.08
N GLY A 110 5.09 2.51 -0.72
CA GLY A 110 5.33 3.95 -0.63
C GLY A 110 6.44 4.30 0.35
N ARG A 111 6.46 3.68 1.54
CA ARG A 111 7.54 3.88 2.52
C ARG A 111 8.91 3.51 1.96
N VAL A 112 8.99 2.40 1.21
CA VAL A 112 10.25 1.99 0.55
C VAL A 112 10.68 3.03 -0.49
N LEU A 113 9.76 3.47 -1.36
CA LEU A 113 10.08 4.48 -2.39
C LEU A 113 10.51 5.82 -1.80
N VAL A 114 9.79 6.32 -0.81
CA VAL A 114 10.09 7.58 -0.12
C VAL A 114 11.48 7.53 0.51
N ALA A 115 11.82 6.44 1.19
CA ALA A 115 13.15 6.26 1.78
C ALA A 115 14.26 6.28 0.73
N GLU A 116 14.04 5.65 -0.44
CA GLU A 116 15.02 5.65 -1.53
C GLU A 116 15.20 7.02 -2.17
N ILE A 117 14.11 7.76 -2.38
CA ILE A 117 14.18 9.13 -2.92
C ILE A 117 14.95 10.04 -1.96
N HIS A 118 14.70 9.93 -0.65
CA HIS A 118 15.48 10.69 0.35
C HIS A 118 16.98 10.36 0.30
N ARG A 119 17.34 9.08 0.18
CA ARG A 119 18.75 8.66 0.06
C ARG A 119 19.40 9.21 -1.21
N LEU A 120 18.72 9.13 -2.34
CA LEU A 120 19.23 9.65 -3.62
C LEU A 120 19.35 11.17 -3.58
N ARG A 121 18.35 11.88 -3.07
CA ARG A 121 18.38 13.33 -2.90
C ARG A 121 19.55 13.79 -2.01
N HIS A 122 19.78 13.09 -0.91
CA HIS A 122 20.90 13.36 -0.02
C HIS A 122 22.25 13.13 -0.72
N ALA A 123 22.39 12.06 -1.50
CA ALA A 123 23.60 11.81 -2.29
C ALA A 123 23.87 12.92 -3.33
N CYS A 124 22.82 13.36 -4.05
CA CYS A 124 22.90 14.49 -4.96
C CYS A 124 23.31 15.79 -4.24
N TRP A 125 22.69 16.07 -3.11
CA TRP A 125 23.02 17.24 -2.29
C TRP A 125 24.49 17.22 -1.86
N THR A 126 24.96 16.12 -1.31
CA THR A 126 26.36 15.96 -0.87
C THR A 126 27.33 16.16 -2.03
N LEU A 127 27.03 15.59 -3.19
CA LEU A 127 27.85 15.74 -4.39
C LEU A 127 27.83 17.19 -4.90
N ALA A 128 26.68 17.85 -4.88
CA ALA A 128 26.56 19.26 -5.25
C ALA A 128 27.41 20.16 -4.34
N GLN A 129 27.37 19.96 -3.04
CA GLN A 129 28.19 20.70 -2.08
C GLN A 129 29.71 20.48 -2.30
N LYS A 130 30.13 19.24 -2.53
CA LYS A 130 31.52 18.89 -2.83
C LYS A 130 32.03 19.63 -4.07
N HIS A 131 31.20 19.80 -5.08
CA HIS A 131 31.59 20.35 -6.38
C HIS A 131 31.03 21.77 -6.64
N LYS A 132 30.59 22.48 -5.62
CA LYS A 132 30.02 23.84 -5.76
C LYS A 132 30.95 24.85 -6.44
N HIS A 133 32.26 24.63 -6.41
CA HIS A 133 33.27 25.47 -7.05
C HIS A 133 34.00 24.80 -8.22
N THR A 134 33.61 23.58 -8.60
CA THR A 134 34.25 22.88 -9.74
C THR A 134 33.69 23.44 -11.03
N ALA A 135 34.48 24.26 -11.72
CA ALA A 135 34.09 24.88 -12.97
C ALA A 135 33.87 23.83 -14.07
N MET A 136 32.85 24.06 -14.88
CA MET A 136 32.58 23.29 -16.09
C MET A 136 31.94 24.20 -17.15
N VAL A 137 31.98 23.77 -18.41
CA VAL A 137 31.29 24.48 -19.49
C VAL A 137 29.77 24.27 -19.40
N GLY A 138 29.03 25.37 -19.37
CA GLY A 138 27.60 25.36 -19.63
C GLY A 138 27.34 25.10 -21.11
N ARG A 139 26.20 24.52 -21.44
CA ARG A 139 25.76 24.29 -22.81
C ARG A 139 24.33 24.75 -23.02
N SER A 140 24.09 25.45 -24.11
CA SER A 140 22.77 25.83 -24.61
C SER A 140 22.74 25.53 -26.10
N HIS A 141 21.64 24.97 -26.61
CA HIS A 141 21.49 24.55 -28.01
C HIS A 141 22.61 23.60 -28.52
N GLY A 142 23.19 22.81 -27.62
CA GLY A 142 24.29 21.88 -27.95
C GLY A 142 25.67 22.52 -28.11
N VAL A 143 25.80 23.87 -27.94
CA VAL A 143 27.06 24.62 -28.04
C VAL A 143 27.53 25.08 -26.66
N HIS A 144 28.81 25.46 -26.56
CA HIS A 144 29.38 26.05 -25.33
C HIS A 144 28.74 27.42 -25.06
N ALA A 145 28.36 27.60 -23.79
CA ALA A 145 27.80 28.84 -23.27
C ALA A 145 28.60 29.30 -22.03
N GLU A 146 27.98 30.04 -21.12
CA GLU A 146 28.65 30.57 -19.94
C GLU A 146 29.21 29.46 -19.05
N PRO A 147 30.30 29.70 -18.31
CA PRO A 147 30.79 28.79 -17.31
C PRO A 147 29.73 28.57 -16.20
N ILE A 148 29.60 27.32 -15.79
CA ILE A 148 28.79 26.92 -14.64
C ILE A 148 29.65 26.08 -13.69
N THR A 149 29.05 25.55 -12.62
CA THR A 149 29.71 24.56 -11.76
C THR A 149 29.06 23.19 -11.88
N PHE A 150 29.83 22.15 -11.67
CA PHE A 150 29.30 20.79 -11.60
C PHE A 150 28.29 20.64 -10.45
N GLY A 151 28.57 21.32 -9.32
CA GLY A 151 27.63 21.35 -8.20
C GLY A 151 26.25 21.90 -8.58
N LEU A 152 26.19 23.01 -9.38
CA LEU A 152 24.93 23.56 -9.87
C LEU A 152 24.18 22.55 -10.76
N LYS A 153 24.88 21.83 -11.63
CA LYS A 153 24.28 20.78 -12.47
C LYS A 153 23.62 19.68 -11.63
N VAL A 154 24.32 19.22 -10.59
CA VAL A 154 23.80 18.14 -9.71
C VAL A 154 22.66 18.66 -8.84
N LEU A 155 22.69 19.93 -8.42
CA LEU A 155 21.63 20.53 -7.61
C LEU A 155 20.27 20.52 -8.33
N ILE A 156 20.25 20.66 -9.66
CA ILE A 156 19.02 20.54 -10.46
C ILE A 156 18.35 19.19 -10.23
N TRP A 157 19.12 18.11 -10.16
CA TRP A 157 18.57 16.76 -9.89
C TRP A 157 18.02 16.64 -8.46
N SER A 158 18.72 17.22 -7.47
CA SER A 158 18.22 17.24 -6.09
C SER A 158 16.87 17.96 -5.96
N GLU A 159 16.70 19.07 -6.68
CA GLU A 159 15.46 19.85 -6.70
C GLU A 159 14.34 19.11 -7.45
N GLU A 160 14.67 18.43 -8.53
CA GLU A 160 13.72 17.58 -9.27
C GLU A 160 13.20 16.43 -8.40
N LEU A 161 14.09 15.73 -7.70
CA LEU A 161 13.74 14.66 -6.74
C LEU A 161 12.90 15.21 -5.58
N GLY A 162 13.15 16.44 -5.10
CA GLY A 162 12.32 17.07 -4.07
C GLY A 162 10.87 17.23 -4.53
N ARG A 163 10.67 17.82 -5.71
CA ARG A 163 9.31 17.97 -6.28
C ARG A 163 8.63 16.61 -6.57
N GLY A 164 9.42 15.60 -6.96
CA GLY A 164 8.93 14.23 -7.13
C GLY A 164 8.45 13.62 -5.83
N LEU A 165 9.21 13.80 -4.75
CA LEU A 165 8.85 13.35 -3.42
C LEU A 165 7.52 13.95 -2.95
N ASP A 166 7.33 15.26 -3.12
CA ASP A 166 6.10 15.95 -2.72
C ASP A 166 4.88 15.39 -3.47
N ARG A 167 5.00 15.16 -4.80
CA ARG A 167 3.94 14.54 -5.61
C ARG A 167 3.64 13.12 -5.15
N LEU A 168 4.67 12.30 -4.91
CA LEU A 168 4.52 10.92 -4.47
C LEU A 168 3.83 10.86 -3.10
N GLN A 169 4.26 11.66 -2.14
CA GLN A 169 3.65 11.69 -0.81
C GLN A 169 2.18 12.11 -0.87
N THR A 170 1.85 13.14 -1.67
CA THR A 170 0.46 13.56 -1.89
C THR A 170 -0.39 12.43 -2.48
N ALA A 171 0.14 11.71 -3.48
CA ALA A 171 -0.57 10.61 -4.10
C ALA A 171 -0.72 9.40 -3.15
N LEU A 172 0.30 9.10 -2.32
CA LEU A 172 0.23 8.06 -1.30
C LEU A 172 -0.82 8.37 -0.23
N MET A 173 -0.90 9.62 0.24
CA MET A 173 -1.97 10.06 1.15
C MET A 173 -3.35 9.87 0.51
N GLY A 174 -3.49 10.19 -0.79
CA GLY A 174 -4.73 9.95 -1.53
C GLY A 174 -5.12 8.46 -1.64
N CYS A 175 -4.17 7.54 -1.55
CA CYS A 175 -4.39 6.10 -1.55
C CYS A 175 -4.48 5.48 -0.14
N ALA A 176 -4.33 6.27 0.94
CA ALA A 176 -4.41 5.79 2.31
C ALA A 176 -5.86 5.69 2.78
N VAL A 177 -6.73 5.10 1.97
CA VAL A 177 -8.15 4.92 2.27
C VAL A 177 -8.55 3.46 2.16
N GLY A 178 -9.46 3.04 3.02
CA GLY A 178 -10.09 1.72 2.98
C GLY A 178 -11.61 1.83 3.13
N LYS A 179 -12.28 0.70 3.11
CA LYS A 179 -13.73 0.65 3.30
C LYS A 179 -14.18 -0.66 3.94
N TYR A 180 -15.25 -0.58 4.73
CA TYR A 180 -16.03 -1.70 5.24
C TYR A 180 -17.53 -1.45 5.02
N SER A 181 -17.86 -0.71 3.98
CA SER A 181 -19.22 -0.22 3.70
C SER A 181 -20.11 -1.21 2.92
N GLY A 182 -19.61 -2.43 2.66
CA GLY A 182 -20.34 -3.50 2.01
C GLY A 182 -20.45 -3.35 0.50
N ALA A 183 -21.25 -4.23 -0.13
CA ALA A 183 -21.33 -4.40 -1.58
C ALA A 183 -21.84 -3.17 -2.35
N MET A 184 -22.58 -2.29 -1.70
CA MET A 184 -23.15 -1.08 -2.32
C MET A 184 -22.63 0.22 -1.71
N GLY A 185 -21.71 0.14 -0.73
CA GLY A 185 -21.17 1.31 -0.05
C GLY A 185 -22.17 2.01 0.88
N THR A 186 -23.17 1.29 1.38
CA THR A 186 -24.29 1.88 2.13
C THR A 186 -24.23 1.61 3.63
N LEU A 187 -23.19 0.91 4.13
CA LEU A 187 -23.07 0.50 5.54
C LEU A 187 -24.30 -0.28 6.04
N ALA A 188 -24.95 -1.05 5.13
CA ALA A 188 -26.19 -1.75 5.47
C ALA A 188 -26.03 -2.87 6.51
N HIS A 189 -24.82 -3.39 6.69
CA HIS A 189 -24.53 -4.56 7.52
C HIS A 189 -23.46 -4.32 8.59
N LEU A 190 -22.72 -3.22 8.51
CA LEU A 190 -21.74 -2.80 9.50
C LEU A 190 -21.99 -1.36 9.90
N ASP A 191 -21.82 -1.06 11.19
CA ASP A 191 -21.91 0.31 11.69
C ASP A 191 -20.68 1.11 11.23
N ALA A 192 -20.88 2.39 10.88
CA ALA A 192 -19.81 3.31 10.52
C ALA A 192 -18.68 3.36 11.58
N ALA A 193 -19.04 3.27 12.86
CA ALA A 193 -18.07 3.24 13.93
C ALA A 193 -17.18 1.97 13.94
N ILE A 194 -17.63 0.86 13.35
CA ILE A 194 -16.81 -0.33 13.14
C ILE A 194 -15.83 -0.09 12.00
N GLU A 195 -16.28 0.56 10.92
CA GLU A 195 -15.41 0.96 9.81
C GLU A 195 -14.31 1.90 10.29
N ASP A 196 -14.66 2.95 11.05
CA ASP A 196 -13.71 3.93 11.59
C ASP A 196 -12.64 3.25 12.46
N ASP A 197 -13.04 2.45 13.46
CA ASP A 197 -12.11 1.76 14.36
C ASP A 197 -11.21 0.76 13.61
N ALA A 198 -11.77 0.03 12.66
CA ALA A 198 -11.02 -0.96 11.88
C ALA A 198 -9.98 -0.30 10.97
N LEU A 199 -10.33 0.81 10.32
CA LEU A 199 -9.42 1.56 9.45
C LEU A 199 -8.36 2.31 10.24
N GLU A 200 -8.72 2.93 11.39
CA GLU A 200 -7.74 3.53 12.30
C GLU A 200 -6.68 2.51 12.74
N ALA A 201 -7.10 1.29 13.08
CA ALA A 201 -6.17 0.22 13.46
C ALA A 201 -5.21 -0.20 12.32
N LEU A 202 -5.59 0.02 11.07
CA LEU A 202 -4.78 -0.22 9.87
C LEU A 202 -3.98 1.01 9.42
N GLY A 203 -4.18 2.16 10.05
CA GLY A 203 -3.57 3.44 9.66
C GLY A 203 -4.13 3.99 8.34
N LEU A 204 -5.40 3.74 8.07
CA LEU A 204 -6.13 4.21 6.89
C LEU A 204 -7.30 5.11 7.31
N GLU A 205 -7.73 5.96 6.38
CA GLU A 205 -8.96 6.75 6.52
C GLU A 205 -10.13 6.04 5.82
N PRO A 206 -11.38 6.22 6.26
CA PRO A 206 -12.53 5.72 5.52
C PRO A 206 -12.68 6.43 4.17
N GLU A 207 -13.01 5.66 3.12
CA GLU A 207 -13.41 6.26 1.84
C GLU A 207 -14.76 6.97 2.04
N PRO A 208 -14.84 8.30 1.85
CA PRO A 208 -16.04 9.07 2.20
C PRO A 208 -17.31 8.60 1.46
N ILE A 209 -17.16 8.21 0.20
CA ILE A 209 -18.26 7.67 -0.64
C ILE A 209 -17.68 6.57 -1.52
N ALA A 210 -18.15 5.36 -1.33
CA ALA A 210 -17.81 4.22 -2.16
C ALA A 210 -19.07 3.54 -2.72
N ASN A 211 -18.88 2.68 -3.68
CA ASN A 211 -19.82 1.64 -4.02
C ASN A 211 -19.26 0.27 -3.59
N GLN A 212 -19.22 -0.72 -4.46
CA GLN A 212 -18.55 -1.98 -4.15
C GLN A 212 -17.03 -1.83 -3.98
N VAL A 213 -16.41 -0.88 -4.69
CA VAL A 213 -14.95 -0.68 -4.76
C VAL A 213 -14.55 0.74 -4.36
N VAL A 214 -13.32 0.92 -3.92
CA VAL A 214 -12.68 2.24 -3.79
C VAL A 214 -12.45 2.84 -5.18
N GLN A 215 -12.63 4.15 -5.35
CA GLN A 215 -12.48 4.84 -6.63
C GLN A 215 -11.04 4.72 -7.18
N ARG A 216 -10.91 4.44 -8.47
CA ARG A 216 -9.62 4.11 -9.11
C ARG A 216 -8.79 5.32 -9.57
N ASP A 217 -9.36 6.51 -9.56
CA ASP A 217 -8.66 7.78 -9.82
C ASP A 217 -7.50 8.01 -8.83
N ARG A 218 -7.65 7.59 -7.57
CA ARG A 218 -6.59 7.60 -6.54
C ARG A 218 -5.36 6.80 -6.98
N HIS A 219 -5.58 5.58 -7.46
CA HIS A 219 -4.54 4.70 -7.98
C HIS A 219 -3.92 5.25 -9.26
N ALA A 220 -4.74 5.85 -10.15
CA ALA A 220 -4.26 6.50 -11.36
C ALA A 220 -3.36 7.70 -11.03
N ALA A 221 -3.73 8.53 -10.04
CA ALA A 221 -2.90 9.64 -9.57
C ALA A 221 -1.53 9.16 -9.05
N LEU A 222 -1.50 8.06 -8.27
CA LEU A 222 -0.26 7.45 -7.80
C LEU A 222 0.62 6.96 -8.96
N LEU A 223 0.03 6.23 -9.92
CA LEU A 223 0.78 5.76 -11.10
C LEU A 223 1.31 6.92 -11.94
N CYS A 224 0.55 8.01 -12.08
CA CYS A 224 1.02 9.23 -12.75
C CYS A 224 2.19 9.89 -11.98
N ALA A 225 2.13 9.97 -10.66
CA ALA A 225 3.23 10.49 -9.84
C ALA A 225 4.52 9.68 -10.05
N ILE A 226 4.44 8.35 -10.00
CA ILE A 226 5.56 7.45 -10.24
C ILE A 226 6.08 7.58 -11.69
N ALA A 227 5.20 7.70 -12.67
CA ALA A 227 5.59 7.84 -14.09
C ALA A 227 6.33 9.15 -14.36
N VAL A 228 5.92 10.26 -13.73
CA VAL A 228 6.62 11.55 -13.84
C VAL A 228 8.01 11.47 -13.21
N ASP A 229 8.14 10.81 -12.06
CA ASP A 229 9.42 10.61 -11.39
C ASP A 229 10.40 9.76 -12.21
N ARG A 230 9.91 8.69 -12.85
CA ARG A 230 10.74 7.84 -13.70
C ARG A 230 11.36 8.61 -14.88
N LYS A 231 10.73 9.70 -15.36
CA LYS A 231 11.27 10.52 -16.45
C LYS A 231 12.58 11.20 -16.05
N SER A 232 12.77 11.55 -14.78
CA SER A 232 13.95 12.23 -14.26
C SER A 232 15.22 11.38 -14.32
N THR A 233 15.11 10.08 -14.46
CA THR A 233 16.22 9.12 -14.42
C THR A 233 16.80 8.79 -15.81
N ARG A 234 16.43 9.51 -16.86
CA ARG A 234 16.95 9.31 -18.23
C ARG A 234 17.93 10.39 -18.66
#